data_7cd32459da0f30046d00e23d0fe25053
#
_entry.id   7cd32459da0f30046d00e23d0fe25053
#
_cell.length_a   1.000
_cell.length_b   1.000
_cell.length_c   1.000
_cell.angle_alpha   90.00
_cell.angle_beta   90.00
_cell.angle_gamma   90.00
#
_symmetry.space_group_name_H-M   'P 1'
#
loop_
_entity.id
_entity.type
_entity.pdbx_description
1 polymer ?
#
loop_
_entity_poly.entity_id
_entity_poly.type
_entity_poly.pdbx_seq_one_letter_code
_entity_poly.pdbx_strand_id
1 'polypeptide(L)'
;MRLIATLIFLCAATTVLANPFPKGNAEAGKQLFDKNNCNQCHDTIMGGDGNQIFQRKDRKVKNAAAMIKQMNFCAGNVGITLTAQDEQNLGAYLNRYYKLK
;
A
#
# COMPACT_ATOMS: atom_id res chain seq x y z
N MET A 1 -38.80 -36.35 26.87
CA MET A 1 -37.42 -35.94 26.76
C MET A 1 -37.22 -35.05 25.57
N ARG A 2 -37.07 -33.79 25.79
CA ARG A 2 -36.78 -32.84 24.71
C ARG A 2 -35.28 -32.60 24.67
N LEU A 3 -34.62 -33.09 23.62
CA LEU A 3 -33.26 -32.75 23.34
C LEU A 3 -33.23 -31.32 22.79
N ILE A 4 -32.75 -30.37 23.59
CA ILE A 4 -32.44 -29.03 23.13
C ILE A 4 -31.06 -29.11 22.48
N ALA A 5 -31.05 -29.11 21.15
CA ALA A 5 -29.82 -28.94 20.40
C ALA A 5 -29.43 -27.45 20.50
N THR A 6 -28.47 -27.15 21.38
CA THR A 6 -27.89 -25.83 21.44
C THR A 6 -26.98 -25.69 20.24
N LEU A 7 -27.45 -24.97 19.21
CA LEU A 7 -26.62 -24.61 18.07
C LEU A 7 -25.64 -23.56 18.55
N ILE A 8 -24.40 -23.98 18.80
CA ILE A 8 -23.34 -23.05 19.08
C ILE A 8 -22.92 -22.44 17.74
N PHE A 9 -23.41 -21.23 17.49
CA PHE A 9 -22.89 -20.40 16.38
C PHE A 9 -21.48 -19.97 16.75
N LEU A 10 -20.48 -20.68 16.17
CA LEU A 10 -19.10 -20.25 16.23
C LEU A 10 -18.95 -19.10 15.22
N CYS A 11 -19.13 -17.87 15.68
CA CYS A 11 -18.68 -16.69 14.90
C CYS A 11 -17.16 -16.76 14.84
N ALA A 12 -16.62 -17.31 13.75
CA ALA A 12 -15.24 -17.11 13.41
C ALA A 12 -15.06 -15.61 13.11
N ALA A 13 -14.54 -14.86 14.08
CA ALA A 13 -14.08 -13.49 13.83
C ALA A 13 -12.88 -13.59 12.88
N THR A 14 -13.14 -13.44 11.57
CA THR A 14 -12.07 -13.15 10.63
C THR A 14 -11.53 -11.77 10.98
N THR A 15 -10.34 -11.73 11.59
CA THR A 15 -9.60 -10.49 11.72
C THR A 15 -9.25 -10.01 10.32
N VAL A 16 -10.07 -9.11 9.80
CA VAL A 16 -9.74 -8.37 8.59
C VAL A 16 -8.60 -7.43 9.00
N LEU A 17 -7.38 -7.73 8.56
CA LEU A 17 -6.28 -6.79 8.65
C LEU A 17 -6.73 -5.52 7.94
N ALA A 18 -6.72 -4.39 8.66
CA ALA A 18 -7.10 -3.12 8.09
C ALA A 18 -6.15 -2.82 6.92
N ASN A 19 -6.68 -2.86 5.69
CA ASN A 19 -5.96 -2.52 4.49
C ASN A 19 -6.27 -1.06 4.16
N PRO A 20 -5.29 -0.14 4.23
CA PRO A 20 -5.52 1.28 3.95
C PRO A 20 -5.85 1.56 2.48
N PHE A 21 -5.65 0.59 1.59
CA PHE A 21 -5.94 0.71 0.16
C PHE A 21 -6.83 -0.46 -0.33
N PRO A 22 -8.05 -0.60 0.21
CA PRO A 22 -8.90 -1.77 -0.05
C PRO A 22 -9.38 -1.91 -1.49
N LYS A 23 -9.37 -0.82 -2.26
CA LYS A 23 -9.77 -0.78 -3.67
C LYS A 23 -8.59 -0.89 -4.62
N GLY A 24 -7.38 -1.07 -4.10
CA GLY A 24 -6.16 -1.09 -4.88
C GLY A 24 -5.80 -2.48 -5.39
N ASN A 25 -5.24 -2.50 -6.61
CA ASN A 25 -4.59 -3.66 -7.19
C ASN A 25 -3.07 -3.42 -7.15
N ALA A 26 -2.36 -4.17 -6.31
CA ALA A 26 -0.93 -3.98 -6.09
C ALA A 26 -0.10 -4.29 -7.35
N GLU A 27 -0.50 -5.25 -8.18
CA GLU A 27 0.21 -5.55 -9.43
C GLU A 27 0.06 -4.43 -10.46
N ALA A 28 -1.13 -3.83 -10.57
CA ALA A 28 -1.35 -2.64 -11.40
C ALA A 28 -0.53 -1.45 -10.87
N GLY A 29 -0.43 -1.30 -9.56
CA GLY A 29 0.41 -0.29 -8.92
C GLY A 29 1.90 -0.48 -9.22
N LYS A 30 2.36 -1.73 -9.19
CA LYS A 30 3.74 -2.09 -9.54
C LYS A 30 4.05 -1.73 -10.98
N GLN A 31 3.15 -2.05 -11.92
CA GLN A 31 3.32 -1.71 -13.34
C GLN A 31 3.41 -0.20 -13.55
N LEU A 32 2.55 0.57 -12.89
CA LEU A 32 2.59 2.03 -12.94
C LEU A 32 3.91 2.57 -12.39
N PHE A 33 4.36 2.04 -11.27
CA PHE A 33 5.59 2.42 -10.61
C PHE A 33 6.81 2.14 -11.48
N ASP A 34 6.91 0.94 -12.05
CA ASP A 34 8.02 0.51 -12.90
C ASP A 34 8.03 1.28 -14.24
N LYS A 35 6.86 1.43 -14.86
CA LYS A 35 6.70 2.12 -16.15
C LYS A 35 7.19 3.57 -16.10
N ASN A 36 6.97 4.25 -14.98
CA ASN A 36 7.33 5.65 -14.81
C ASN A 36 8.68 5.86 -14.12
N ASN A 37 9.46 4.79 -13.92
CA ASN A 37 10.77 4.84 -13.28
C ASN A 37 10.75 5.56 -11.92
N CYS A 38 9.72 5.30 -11.12
CA CYS A 38 9.51 6.00 -9.85
C CYS A 38 10.65 5.80 -8.84
N ASN A 39 11.44 4.74 -9.02
CA ASN A 39 12.59 4.45 -8.15
C ASN A 39 13.94 4.99 -8.67
N GLN A 40 13.96 5.67 -9.80
CA GLN A 40 15.23 6.11 -10.41
C GLN A 40 16.11 6.90 -9.44
N CYS A 41 15.55 7.84 -8.71
CA CYS A 41 16.26 8.63 -7.71
C CYS A 41 16.58 7.79 -6.46
N HIS A 42 15.65 6.96 -6.01
CA HIS A 42 15.81 6.12 -4.82
C HIS A 42 16.89 5.06 -5.01
N ASP A 43 16.98 4.45 -6.19
CA ASP A 43 18.03 3.47 -6.49
C ASP A 43 19.44 4.08 -6.32
N THR A 44 19.62 5.30 -6.77
CA THR A 44 20.88 6.02 -6.61
C THR A 44 21.19 6.32 -5.13
N ILE A 45 20.19 6.80 -4.38
CA ILE A 45 20.34 7.15 -2.96
C ILE A 45 20.61 5.91 -2.11
N MET A 46 19.95 4.78 -2.40
CA MET A 46 20.00 3.55 -1.61
C MET A 46 21.07 2.56 -2.09
N GLY A 47 21.84 2.92 -3.11
CA GLY A 47 22.92 2.07 -3.60
C GLY A 47 22.47 0.84 -4.38
N GLY A 48 21.27 0.87 -5.00
CA GLY A 48 20.77 -0.18 -5.89
C GLY A 48 19.31 -0.54 -5.69
N ASP A 49 18.89 -0.94 -4.49
CA ASP A 49 17.48 -1.26 -4.19
C ASP A 49 16.76 -0.05 -3.58
N GLY A 50 16.14 0.77 -4.45
CA GLY A 50 15.41 1.97 -4.04
C GLY A 50 14.21 1.71 -3.15
N ASN A 51 13.63 0.50 -3.21
CA ASN A 51 12.46 0.14 -2.38
C ASN A 51 12.80 0.07 -0.89
N GLN A 52 14.06 -0.08 -0.52
CA GLN A 52 14.46 -0.05 0.88
C GLN A 52 14.19 1.28 1.57
N ILE A 53 14.08 2.38 0.81
CA ILE A 53 13.75 3.69 1.36
C ILE A 53 12.37 3.69 2.05
N PHE A 54 11.44 2.85 1.61
CA PHE A 54 10.10 2.74 2.17
C PHE A 54 10.06 1.99 3.52
N GLN A 55 11.12 1.29 3.84
CA GLN A 55 11.24 0.48 5.06
C GLN A 55 12.05 1.16 6.17
N ARG A 56 12.51 2.37 5.93
CA ARG A 56 13.31 3.12 6.91
C ARG A 56 12.49 3.44 8.15
N LYS A 57 13.13 3.31 9.33
CA LYS A 57 12.48 3.59 10.61
C LYS A 57 12.15 5.07 10.81
N ASP A 58 12.92 5.96 10.20
CA ASP A 58 12.76 7.41 10.26
C ASP A 58 11.88 7.98 9.14
N ARG A 59 11.17 7.13 8.41
CA ARG A 59 10.29 7.56 7.32
C ARG A 59 9.19 8.49 7.81
N LYS A 60 8.89 9.50 6.98
CA LYS A 60 7.83 10.49 7.29
C LYS A 60 6.43 9.98 7.00
N VAL A 61 6.30 9.02 6.10
CA VAL A 61 5.01 8.41 5.73
C VAL A 61 4.64 7.37 6.76
N LYS A 62 3.62 7.69 7.56
CA LYS A 62 3.17 6.84 8.67
C LYS A 62 1.70 6.45 8.58
N ASN A 63 0.97 6.95 7.57
CA ASN A 63 -0.43 6.63 7.33
C ASN A 63 -0.77 6.77 5.85
N ALA A 64 -1.96 6.30 5.46
CA ALA A 64 -2.40 6.30 4.07
C ALA A 64 -2.48 7.70 3.48
N ALA A 65 -3.00 8.68 4.22
CA ALA A 65 -3.11 10.06 3.74
C ALA A 65 -1.74 10.68 3.43
N ALA A 66 -0.75 10.47 4.30
CA ALA A 66 0.62 10.92 4.08
C ALA A 66 1.26 10.21 2.88
N MET A 67 0.96 8.93 2.69
CA MET A 67 1.45 8.17 1.53
C MET A 67 0.89 8.73 0.22
N ILE A 68 -0.42 8.99 0.16
CA ILE A 68 -1.07 9.56 -1.03
C ILE A 68 -0.46 10.93 -1.37
N LYS A 69 -0.26 11.76 -0.37
CA LYS A 69 0.38 13.08 -0.55
C LYS A 69 1.79 12.94 -1.13
N GLN A 70 2.58 12.02 -0.60
CA GLN A 70 3.95 11.77 -1.07
C GLN A 70 3.96 11.20 -2.49
N MET A 71 3.06 10.28 -2.81
CA MET A 71 2.93 9.72 -4.15
C MET A 71 2.62 10.79 -5.19
N ASN A 72 1.70 11.70 -4.90
CA ASN A 72 1.37 12.80 -5.81
C ASN A 72 2.52 13.77 -6.00
N PHE A 73 3.27 14.05 -4.95
CA PHE A 73 4.48 14.85 -5.04
C PHE A 73 5.51 14.20 -5.97
N CYS A 74 5.80 12.91 -5.78
CA CYS A 74 6.74 12.17 -6.61
C CYS A 74 6.23 12.02 -8.05
N ALA A 75 4.94 11.80 -8.26
CA ALA A 75 4.32 11.73 -9.58
C ALA A 75 4.53 13.03 -10.36
N GLY A 76 4.38 14.19 -9.71
CA GLY A 76 4.69 15.48 -10.31
C GLY A 76 6.14 15.61 -10.78
N ASN A 77 7.09 15.04 -10.02
CA ASN A 77 8.50 15.06 -10.38
C ASN A 77 8.82 14.21 -11.63
N VAL A 78 8.04 13.17 -11.90
CA VAL A 78 8.21 12.34 -13.11
C VAL A 78 7.22 12.71 -14.22
N GLY A 79 6.44 13.77 -14.02
CA GLY A 79 5.57 14.35 -15.05
C GLY A 79 4.25 13.62 -15.28
N ILE A 80 3.73 12.89 -14.29
CA ILE A 80 2.43 12.21 -14.38
C ILE A 80 1.44 12.75 -13.36
N THR A 81 0.14 12.60 -13.68
CA THR A 81 -0.97 12.89 -12.77
C THR A 81 -1.65 11.58 -12.39
N LEU A 82 -1.80 11.33 -11.08
CA LEU A 82 -2.45 10.13 -10.59
C LEU A 82 -3.96 10.30 -10.56
N THR A 83 -4.70 9.31 -11.07
CA THR A 83 -6.14 9.20 -10.85
C THR A 83 -6.40 8.66 -9.43
N ALA A 84 -7.66 8.75 -8.97
CA ALA A 84 -8.03 8.15 -7.68
C ALA A 84 -7.75 6.65 -7.64
N GLN A 85 -7.98 5.92 -8.76
CA GLN A 85 -7.67 4.50 -8.85
C GLN A 85 -6.16 4.25 -8.87
N ASP A 86 -5.37 5.08 -9.53
CA ASP A 86 -3.91 5.01 -9.51
C ASP A 86 -3.38 5.15 -8.08
N GLU A 87 -3.92 6.07 -7.29
CA GLU A 87 -3.57 6.25 -5.89
C GLU A 87 -3.83 4.98 -5.08
N GLN A 88 -4.97 4.32 -5.29
CA GLN A 88 -5.30 3.06 -4.63
C GLN A 88 -4.36 1.94 -5.07
N ASN A 89 -4.12 1.78 -6.35
CA ASN A 89 -3.25 0.73 -6.90
C ASN A 89 -1.80 0.92 -6.45
N LEU A 90 -1.28 2.12 -6.58
CA LEU A 90 0.08 2.44 -6.20
C LEU A 90 0.26 2.33 -4.68
N GLY A 91 -0.72 2.79 -3.90
CA GLY A 91 -0.73 2.65 -2.45
C GLY A 91 -0.71 1.19 -2.02
N ALA A 92 -1.52 0.34 -2.64
CA ALA A 92 -1.53 -1.10 -2.37
C ALA A 92 -0.16 -1.75 -2.66
N TYR A 93 0.49 -1.36 -3.74
CA TYR A 93 1.84 -1.83 -4.06
C TYR A 93 2.88 -1.37 -3.04
N LEU A 94 2.94 -0.07 -2.78
CA LEU A 94 3.90 0.49 -1.83
C LEU A 94 3.69 -0.02 -0.41
N ASN A 95 2.45 -0.33 -0.05
CA ASN A 95 2.15 -0.85 1.28
C ASN A 95 2.71 -2.25 1.54
N ARG A 96 3.17 -2.95 0.52
CA ARG A 96 3.98 -4.18 0.70
C ARG A 96 5.26 -3.89 1.48
N TYR A 97 5.79 -2.67 1.36
CA TYR A 97 7.00 -2.20 2.03
C TYR A 97 6.71 -1.40 3.29
N TYR A 98 5.78 -0.45 3.22
CA TYR A 98 5.43 0.41 4.36
C TYR A 98 4.70 -0.35 5.47
N LYS A 99 3.89 -1.33 5.12
CA LYS A 99 3.08 -2.13 6.06
C LYS A 99 2.21 -1.26 6.98
N LEU A 100 1.58 -0.26 6.41
CA LEU A 100 0.61 0.59 7.12
C LEU A 100 -0.65 -0.22 7.45
N LYS A 101 -1.25 0.09 8.59
CA LYS A 101 -2.49 -0.55 9.06
C LYS A 101 -3.69 0.35 8.85
#